data_91566529c7434bcc2d9770147ecf2258
#
_entry.id   91566529c7434bcc2d9770147ecf2258
#
_cell.length_a   1.000
_cell.length_b   1.000
_cell.length_c   1.000
_cell.angle_alpha   90.00
_cell.angle_beta   90.00
_cell.angle_gamma   90.00
#
_symmetry.space_group_name_H-M   'P 1'
#
loop_
_entity.id
_entity.type
_entity.pdbx_description
1 polymer ?
#
loop_
_entity_poly.entity_id
_entity_poly.type
_entity_poly.pdbx_seq_one_letter_code
_entity_poly.pdbx_strand_id
1 'polypeptide(L)' 'MKVYDYRIVEDLNLKTLKPYFFIQYYHLAEKKYILHSDATFQTLQEAQEAIRLLRKYNEPLYHYVE' A
#
# COMPACT_ATOMS: atom_id res chain seq x y z
N MET A 1 9.67 -0.92 -17.94
CA MET A 1 8.50 -1.20 -17.11
C MET A 1 8.62 -0.51 -15.77
N LYS A 2 7.55 0.02 -15.29
CA LYS A 2 7.54 0.75 -14.04
C LYS A 2 6.94 -0.11 -12.94
N VAL A 3 7.52 -0.04 -11.77
CA VAL A 3 7.07 -0.81 -10.62
C VAL A 3 6.54 0.18 -9.59
N TYR A 4 5.39 -0.13 -9.00
CA TYR A 4 4.85 0.68 -7.93
C TYR A 4 5.75 0.63 -6.72
N ASP A 5 5.94 1.79 -6.13
CA ASP A 5 6.70 1.91 -4.89
C ASP A 5 5.68 1.96 -3.74
N TYR A 6 5.51 0.83 -3.08
CA TYR A 6 4.56 0.72 -1.98
C TYR A 6 5.24 0.99 -0.66
N ARG A 7 4.48 1.56 0.26
CA ARG A 7 4.97 1.69 1.63
C ARG A 7 3.81 1.44 2.58
N ILE A 8 4.16 1.01 3.79
CA ILE A 8 3.20 0.72 4.84
C ILE A 8 3.25 1.87 5.83
N VAL A 9 2.07 2.36 6.21
CA VAL A 9 1.95 3.42 7.20
C VAL A 9 1.24 2.85 8.41
N GLU A 10 1.79 3.13 9.58
CA GLU A 10 1.17 2.76 10.84
C GLU A 10 0.49 3.98 11.43
N ASP A 11 -0.73 3.79 11.89
CA ASP A 11 -1.48 4.85 12.55
C ASP A 11 -2.18 4.26 13.76
N LEU A 12 -2.72 5.12 14.61
CA LEU A 12 -3.36 4.70 15.83
C LEU A 12 -4.85 4.93 15.75
N ASN A 13 -5.61 3.88 16.04
CA ASN A 13 -7.06 4.01 16.14
C ASN A 13 -7.40 4.58 17.51
N LEU A 14 -7.89 5.80 17.53
CA LEU A 14 -8.12 6.49 18.80
C LEU A 14 -9.27 5.90 19.61
N LYS A 15 -10.15 5.15 18.97
CA LYS A 15 -11.26 4.51 19.67
C LYS A 15 -10.82 3.26 20.40
N THR A 16 -9.96 2.46 19.79
CA THR A 16 -9.53 1.19 20.36
C THR A 16 -8.16 1.29 20.99
N LEU A 17 -7.44 2.38 20.73
CA LEU A 17 -6.06 2.59 21.17
C LEU A 17 -5.12 1.50 20.67
N LYS A 18 -5.43 0.95 19.50
CA LYS A 18 -4.61 -0.08 18.87
C LYS A 18 -4.08 0.44 17.55
N PRO A 19 -2.88 0.02 17.17
CA PRO A 19 -2.34 0.43 15.88
C PRO A 19 -3.04 -0.30 14.75
N TYR A 20 -3.08 0.32 13.61
CA TYR A 20 -3.49 -0.32 12.38
C TYR A 20 -2.56 0.14 11.28
N PHE A 21 -2.58 -0.57 10.16
CA PHE A 21 -1.66 -0.34 9.07
C PHE A 21 -2.43 -0.20 7.78
N PHE A 22 -1.90 0.62 6.88
CA PHE A 22 -2.47 0.74 5.56
C PHE A 22 -1.35 0.96 4.56
N ILE A 23 -1.69 0.82 3.28
CA ILE A 23 -0.70 0.83 2.21
C ILE A 23 -0.88 2.08 1.37
N GLN A 24 0.23 2.73 1.07
CA GLN A 24 0.28 3.83 0.12
C GLN A 24 1.18 3.43 -1.04
N TYR A 25 0.96 4.05 -2.17
CA TYR A 25 1.86 3.88 -3.29
C TYR A 25 2.25 5.24 -3.84
N TYR A 26 3.42 5.30 -4.48
CA TYR A 26 3.90 6.56 -5.02
C TYR A 26 3.24 6.81 -6.37
N HIS A 27 2.55 7.93 -6.47
CA HIS A 27 1.84 8.29 -7.68
C HIS A 27 2.74 9.24 -8.50
N LEU A 28 3.18 8.77 -9.65
CA LEU A 28 4.17 9.51 -10.44
C LEU A 28 3.65 10.85 -10.93
N ALA A 29 2.40 10.88 -11.37
CA ALA A 29 1.84 12.12 -11.90
C ALA A 29 1.71 13.18 -10.83
N GLU A 30 1.33 12.78 -9.62
CA GLU A 30 1.16 13.72 -8.53
C GLU A 30 2.42 13.89 -7.71
N LYS A 31 3.41 13.02 -7.92
CA LYS A 31 4.70 13.08 -7.24
C LYS A 31 4.55 13.04 -5.74
N LYS A 32 3.68 12.14 -5.28
CA LYS A 32 3.47 11.95 -3.85
C LYS A 32 2.87 10.56 -3.62
N TYR A 33 2.95 10.13 -2.35
CA TYR A 33 2.30 8.90 -1.95
C TYR A 33 0.82 9.14 -1.73
N ILE A 34 0.00 8.24 -2.21
CA ILE A 34 -1.43 8.31 -1.99
C ILE A 34 -1.93 6.96 -1.50
N LEU A 35 -3.08 6.97 -0.87
CA LEU A 35 -3.69 5.77 -0.32
C LEU A 35 -4.01 4.78 -1.43
N HIS A 36 -3.60 3.52 -1.23
CA HIS A 36 -3.85 2.50 -2.23
C HIS A 36 -5.31 2.07 -2.23
N SER A 37 -5.86 1.88 -1.04
CA SER A 37 -7.26 1.43 -0.91
C SER A 37 -7.71 1.72 0.51
N ASP A 38 -8.99 1.46 0.77
CA ASP A 38 -9.53 1.62 2.11
C ASP A 38 -9.17 0.48 3.05
N ALA A 39 -8.47 -0.52 2.56
CA ALA A 39 -8.14 -1.68 3.37
C ALA A 39 -7.17 -1.30 4.49
N THR A 40 -7.43 -1.83 5.67
CA THR A 40 -6.53 -1.68 6.80
C THR A 40 -6.16 -3.04 7.33
N PHE A 41 -5.03 -3.09 8.02
CA PHE A 41 -4.47 -4.35 8.52
C PHE A 41 -4.16 -4.18 10.00
N GLN A 42 -4.31 -5.25 10.75
CA GLN A 42 -4.08 -5.19 12.19
C GLN A 42 -2.61 -5.42 12.54
N THR A 43 -1.85 -6.04 11.65
CA THR A 43 -0.45 -6.29 11.92
C THR A 43 0.39 -5.88 10.72
N LEU A 44 1.65 -5.59 11.00
CA LEU A 44 2.61 -5.28 9.94
C LEU A 44 2.75 -6.46 8.97
N GLN A 45 2.72 -7.67 9.50
CA GLN A 45 2.88 -8.85 8.68
C GLN A 45 1.76 -8.97 7.66
N GLU A 46 0.53 -8.69 8.06
CA GLU A 46 -0.60 -8.74 7.13
C GLU A 46 -0.43 -7.69 6.02
N ALA A 47 0.03 -6.50 6.39
CA ALA A 47 0.25 -5.47 5.38
C ALA A 47 1.37 -5.85 4.42
N GLN A 48 2.43 -6.46 4.93
CA GLN A 48 3.53 -6.93 4.08
C GLN A 48 3.07 -8.01 3.13
N GLU A 49 2.23 -8.92 3.60
CA GLU A 49 1.69 -9.97 2.75
C GLU A 49 0.81 -9.38 1.66
N ALA A 50 0.03 -8.36 1.99
CA ALA A 50 -0.81 -7.71 1.00
C ALA A 50 0.04 -7.07 -0.10
N ILE A 51 1.15 -6.45 0.27
CA ILE A 51 2.05 -5.86 -0.73
C ILE A 51 2.62 -6.95 -1.62
N ARG A 52 3.00 -8.08 -1.02
CA ARG A 52 3.55 -9.18 -1.81
C ARG A 52 2.54 -9.65 -2.85
N LEU A 53 1.28 -9.74 -2.48
CA LEU A 53 0.24 -10.15 -3.41
C LEU A 53 -0.02 -9.09 -4.48
N LEU A 54 0.03 -7.82 -4.09
CA LEU A 54 -0.13 -6.75 -5.06
C LEU A 54 0.96 -6.81 -6.12
N ARG A 55 2.19 -7.03 -5.70
CA ARG A 55 3.30 -7.11 -6.64
C ARG A 55 3.16 -8.32 -7.55
N LYS A 56 2.64 -9.42 -7.01
CA LYS A 56 2.51 -10.63 -7.79
C LYS A 56 1.42 -10.53 -8.84
N TYR A 57 0.28 -9.91 -8.50
CA TYR A 57 -0.89 -9.96 -9.36
C TYR A 57 -1.16 -8.67 -10.11
N ASN A 58 -0.74 -7.54 -9.57
CA ASN A 58 -1.06 -6.25 -10.18
C ASN A 58 0.02 -5.73 -11.09
N GLU A 59 1.27 -5.83 -10.67
CA GLU A 59 2.34 -5.23 -11.47
C GLU A 59 2.43 -5.79 -12.87
N PRO A 60 2.32 -7.11 -13.04
CA PRO A 60 2.36 -7.63 -14.40
C PRO A 60 1.18 -7.20 -15.26
N LEU A 61 0.04 -6.90 -14.61
CA LEU A 61 -1.15 -6.49 -15.34
C LEU A 61 -1.12 -5.03 -15.72
N TYR A 62 -0.42 -4.21 -14.97
CA TYR A 62 -0.35 -2.80 -15.25
C TYR A 62 0.96 -2.52 -15.92
N HIS A 63 0.96 -2.52 -17.19
CA HIS A 63 2.15 -2.15 -17.92
C HIS A 63 2.21 -0.65 -17.93
N TYR A 64 2.84 -0.12 -16.95
CA TYR A 64 2.84 1.29 -16.80
C TYR A 64 3.61 1.90 -17.89
N VAL A 65 2.89 2.35 -18.81
CA VAL A 65 3.46 3.01 -19.93
C VAL A 65 3.50 4.46 -19.60
N GLU A 66 4.63 4.92 -19.29
CA GLU A 66 4.77 6.32 -18.99
C GLU A 66 5.39 7.05 -20.14
#